data_902b447d4b27b518bf6bf8d18cbef05e
#
_entry.id   902b447d4b27b518bf6bf8d18cbef05e
#
_cell.length_a   1.000
_cell.length_b   1.000
_cell.length_c   1.000
_cell.angle_alpha   90.00
_cell.angle_beta   90.00
_cell.angle_gamma   90.00
#
_symmetry.space_group_name_H-M   'P 1'
#
loop_
_entity.id
_entity.type
_entity.pdbx_description
1 polymer ?
#
loop_
_entity_poly.entity_id
_entity_poly.type
_entity_poly.pdbx_seq_one_letter_code
_entity_poly.pdbx_strand_id
1 'polypeptide(L)'
;MSSDQSQPLVNQATEQSKVRVLFASETGTAEEFAYDLGTALQSNDFRCEVSDLDDYESSNLASERLAILVSSTYGNGEAPFNGEALYEWLETQEPDLSSLSFAVCALGDTGYPAFAQAGKDFDRLLEEAGGTRVLPRFELDACFDESIEPFIENVQSWLTEYGQVFKK
;
A
#
# COMPACT_ATOMS: atom_id res chain seq x y z
N MET A 1 -24.94 9.14 24.70
CA MET A 1 -24.57 7.71 24.52
C MET A 1 -23.72 7.50 23.30
N SER A 2 -24.11 8.07 22.17
CA SER A 2 -23.32 7.86 20.96
C SER A 2 -21.91 8.39 21.07
N SER A 3 -21.71 9.54 21.74
CA SER A 3 -20.36 10.07 21.92
C SER A 3 -19.50 9.17 22.77
N ASP A 4 -20.10 8.52 23.78
CA ASP A 4 -19.38 7.59 24.62
C ASP A 4 -18.99 6.34 23.85
N GLN A 5 -19.83 5.92 22.91
CA GLN A 5 -19.52 4.77 22.09
C GLN A 5 -18.40 5.05 21.11
N SER A 6 -18.37 6.28 20.58
CA SER A 6 -17.34 6.62 19.60
C SER A 6 -15.97 6.72 20.25
N GLN A 7 -15.88 7.17 21.52
CA GLN A 7 -14.59 7.26 22.19
C GLN A 7 -13.89 5.92 22.36
N PRO A 8 -14.58 4.87 22.86
CA PRO A 8 -13.92 3.57 22.94
C PRO A 8 -13.48 3.04 21.58
N LEU A 9 -14.29 3.27 20.55
CA LEU A 9 -13.93 2.83 19.21
C LEU A 9 -12.70 3.57 18.68
N VAL A 10 -12.62 4.88 18.93
CA VAL A 10 -11.46 5.66 18.52
C VAL A 10 -10.22 5.15 19.24
N ASN A 11 -10.30 4.89 20.53
CA ASN A 11 -9.17 4.37 21.30
C ASN A 11 -8.75 3.01 20.81
N GLN A 12 -9.70 2.13 20.53
CA GLN A 12 -9.40 0.82 19.98
C GLN A 12 -8.74 0.92 18.62
N ALA A 13 -9.26 1.81 17.76
CA ALA A 13 -8.67 2.03 16.45
C ALA A 13 -7.22 2.52 16.59
N THR A 14 -6.96 3.41 17.56
CA THR A 14 -5.61 3.91 17.79
C THR A 14 -4.69 2.78 18.22
N GLU A 15 -5.16 1.93 19.14
CA GLU A 15 -4.35 0.80 19.62
C GLU A 15 -4.11 -0.24 18.56
N GLN A 16 -5.11 -0.47 17.70
CA GLN A 16 -5.06 -1.52 16.69
C GLN A 16 -4.61 -1.01 15.34
N SER A 17 -4.60 0.29 15.14
CA SER A 17 -4.22 0.86 13.85
C SER A 17 -2.78 0.52 13.53
N LYS A 18 -2.57 0.02 12.34
CA LYS A 18 -1.25 -0.28 11.84
C LYS A 18 -1.19 0.05 10.37
N VAL A 19 0.02 0.31 9.92
CA VAL A 19 0.27 0.51 8.50
C VAL A 19 0.22 -0.86 7.84
N ARG A 20 -0.63 -1.00 6.86
CA ARG A 20 -0.72 -2.25 6.09
C ARG A 20 0.14 -2.09 4.85
N VAL A 21 1.19 -2.91 4.75
CA VAL A 21 2.02 -2.95 3.54
C VAL A 21 1.64 -4.19 2.77
N LEU A 22 1.23 -4.00 1.52
CA LEU A 22 0.76 -5.09 0.65
C LEU A 22 1.68 -5.16 -0.56
N PHE A 23 2.01 -6.37 -1.00
CA PHE A 23 2.84 -6.50 -2.19
C PHE A 23 2.26 -7.46 -3.22
N ALA A 24 2.52 -7.13 -4.46
CA ALA A 24 2.25 -7.99 -5.60
C ALA A 24 3.55 -8.15 -6.38
N SER A 25 4.09 -9.35 -6.42
CA SER A 25 5.42 -9.58 -6.97
C SER A 25 5.44 -10.80 -7.87
N GLU A 26 6.11 -10.68 -9.01
CA GLU A 26 6.31 -11.80 -9.93
C GLU A 26 7.60 -12.54 -9.60
N THR A 27 8.68 -11.78 -9.35
CA THR A 27 10.01 -12.35 -9.19
C THR A 27 10.58 -12.17 -7.78
N GLY A 28 9.81 -11.58 -6.86
CA GLY A 28 10.22 -11.38 -5.49
C GLY A 28 10.77 -10.00 -5.17
N THR A 29 10.98 -9.14 -6.16
CA THR A 29 11.54 -7.81 -5.91
C THR A 29 10.59 -6.92 -5.11
N ALA A 30 9.31 -6.90 -5.48
CA ALA A 30 8.33 -6.11 -4.73
C ALA A 30 8.17 -6.66 -3.32
N GLU A 31 8.24 -7.97 -3.15
CA GLU A 31 8.20 -8.60 -1.84
C GLU A 31 9.35 -8.12 -0.96
N GLU A 32 10.56 -8.17 -1.50
CA GLU A 32 11.76 -7.74 -0.78
C GLU A 32 11.63 -6.27 -0.36
N PHE A 33 11.20 -5.41 -1.28
CA PHE A 33 11.03 -3.99 -0.99
C PHE A 33 9.95 -3.74 0.06
N ALA A 34 8.87 -4.52 0.01
CA ALA A 34 7.79 -4.39 1.00
C ALA A 34 8.30 -4.74 2.40
N TYR A 35 9.12 -5.78 2.52
CA TYR A 35 9.69 -6.15 3.81
C TYR A 35 10.74 -5.14 4.28
N ASP A 36 11.52 -4.57 3.36
CA ASP A 36 12.45 -3.50 3.72
C ASP A 36 11.71 -2.31 4.31
N LEU A 37 10.61 -1.92 3.68
CA LEU A 37 9.77 -0.84 4.19
C LEU A 37 9.20 -1.20 5.56
N GLY A 38 8.64 -2.39 5.70
CA GLY A 38 8.06 -2.84 6.96
C GLY A 38 9.07 -2.82 8.10
N THR A 39 10.28 -3.32 7.83
CA THR A 39 11.34 -3.35 8.84
C THR A 39 11.71 -1.93 9.26
N ALA A 40 11.82 -1.01 8.31
CA ALA A 40 12.17 0.37 8.61
C ALA A 40 11.09 1.04 9.48
N LEU A 41 9.82 0.82 9.17
CA LEU A 41 8.73 1.40 9.94
C LEU A 41 8.68 0.83 11.35
N GLN A 42 8.85 -0.48 11.49
CA GLN A 42 8.85 -1.11 12.80
C GLN A 42 10.02 -0.64 13.65
N SER A 43 11.17 -0.41 13.02
CA SER A 43 12.36 0.09 13.72
C SER A 43 12.16 1.53 14.24
N ASN A 44 11.23 2.26 13.65
CA ASN A 44 10.90 3.62 14.09
C ASN A 44 9.63 3.66 14.95
N ASP A 45 9.27 2.52 15.53
CA ASP A 45 8.18 2.40 16.49
C ASP A 45 6.79 2.60 15.87
N PHE A 46 6.63 2.33 14.59
CA PHE A 46 5.30 2.30 13.98
C PHE A 46 4.79 0.87 13.92
N ARG A 47 3.51 0.69 14.18
CA ARG A 47 2.87 -0.61 13.96
C ARG A 47 2.71 -0.83 12.47
N CYS A 48 3.22 -1.94 11.97
CA CYS A 48 3.22 -2.24 10.55
C CYS A 48 3.12 -3.75 10.35
N GLU A 49 2.30 -4.13 9.40
CA GLU A 49 2.19 -5.55 9.01
C GLU A 49 2.31 -5.64 7.50
N VAL A 50 3.20 -6.52 7.04
CA VAL A 50 3.44 -6.77 5.61
C VAL A 50 2.72 -8.04 5.21
N SER A 51 1.98 -8.00 4.12
CA SER A 51 1.21 -9.16 3.64
C SER A 51 1.34 -9.29 2.13
N ASP A 52 1.44 -10.52 1.68
CA ASP A 52 1.28 -10.86 0.27
C ASP A 52 -0.19 -10.66 -0.09
N LEU A 53 -0.45 -10.02 -1.22
CA LEU A 53 -1.84 -9.82 -1.67
C LEU A 53 -2.58 -11.13 -1.87
N ASP A 54 -1.88 -12.22 -2.19
CA ASP A 54 -2.50 -13.52 -2.34
C ASP A 54 -3.08 -14.05 -1.03
N ASP A 55 -2.51 -13.61 0.09
CA ASP A 55 -2.95 -14.01 1.43
C ASP A 55 -3.87 -12.98 2.08
N TYR A 56 -4.19 -11.90 1.38
CA TYR A 56 -4.95 -10.79 1.92
C TYR A 56 -6.35 -10.76 1.33
N GLU A 57 -7.36 -10.74 2.19
CA GLU A 57 -8.74 -10.60 1.74
C GLU A 57 -8.97 -9.16 1.27
N SER A 58 -9.24 -8.98 -0.02
CA SER A 58 -9.36 -7.64 -0.61
C SER A 58 -10.37 -6.76 0.11
N SER A 59 -11.49 -7.33 0.57
CA SER A 59 -12.51 -6.56 1.25
C SER A 59 -12.04 -5.95 2.57
N ASN A 60 -10.96 -6.46 3.16
CA ASN A 60 -10.40 -5.90 4.38
C ASN A 60 -9.81 -4.51 4.13
N LEU A 61 -9.51 -4.18 2.88
CA LEU A 61 -8.93 -2.88 2.54
C LEU A 61 -9.86 -1.74 2.95
N ALA A 62 -11.17 -1.96 2.91
CA ALA A 62 -12.14 -0.95 3.29
C ALA A 62 -12.07 -0.58 4.78
N SER A 63 -11.48 -1.42 5.62
CA SER A 63 -11.33 -1.15 7.05
C SER A 63 -9.91 -0.71 7.43
N GLU A 64 -8.99 -0.64 6.50
CA GLU A 64 -7.65 -0.15 6.79
C GLU A 64 -7.64 1.38 6.84
N ARG A 65 -6.75 1.93 7.66
CA ARG A 65 -6.58 3.38 7.72
C ARG A 65 -5.47 3.85 6.80
N LEU A 66 -4.41 3.06 6.67
CA LEU A 66 -3.31 3.36 5.75
C LEU A 66 -2.81 2.07 5.13
N ALA A 67 -2.81 2.03 3.82
CA ALA A 67 -2.24 0.92 3.07
C ALA A 67 -1.18 1.44 2.12
N ILE A 68 -0.05 0.75 2.07
CA ILE A 68 1.02 1.05 1.14
C ILE A 68 1.17 -0.17 0.26
N LEU A 69 1.00 0.02 -1.04
CA LEU A 69 1.04 -1.05 -2.00
C LEU A 69 2.35 -0.98 -2.78
N VAL A 70 3.07 -2.09 -2.81
CA VAL A 70 4.29 -2.23 -3.60
C VAL A 70 4.00 -3.28 -4.67
N SER A 71 3.95 -2.86 -5.92
CA SER A 71 3.52 -3.75 -6.99
C SER A 71 4.51 -3.78 -8.14
N SER A 72 4.90 -4.99 -8.53
CA SER A 72 5.60 -5.21 -9.79
C SER A 72 4.59 -5.13 -10.95
N THR A 73 5.12 -5.09 -12.15
CA THR A 73 4.32 -5.13 -13.38
C THR A 73 4.72 -6.38 -14.15
N TYR A 74 3.73 -7.15 -14.60
CA TYR A 74 3.95 -8.38 -15.35
C TYR A 74 3.68 -8.15 -16.83
N GLY A 75 4.54 -8.71 -17.67
CA GLY A 75 4.33 -8.76 -19.10
C GLY A 75 4.03 -7.40 -19.72
N ASN A 76 2.84 -7.25 -20.28
CA ASN A 76 2.42 -6.06 -21.01
C ASN A 76 1.70 -5.02 -20.14
N GLY A 77 1.94 -5.04 -18.84
CA GLY A 77 1.36 -4.05 -17.94
C GLY A 77 0.37 -4.65 -16.96
N GLU A 78 0.27 -5.96 -16.90
CA GLU A 78 -0.70 -6.63 -16.04
C GLU A 78 -0.21 -6.69 -14.60
N ALA A 79 -1.16 -6.84 -13.68
CA ALA A 79 -0.83 -7.10 -12.29
C ALA A 79 -0.19 -8.47 -12.17
N PRO A 80 0.80 -8.64 -11.28
CA PRO A 80 1.31 -9.97 -10.97
C PRO A 80 0.18 -10.88 -10.50
N PHE A 81 0.37 -12.18 -10.66
CA PHE A 81 -0.64 -13.17 -10.34
C PHE A 81 -1.23 -12.97 -8.95
N ASN A 82 -0.39 -12.71 -7.95
CA ASN A 82 -0.86 -12.53 -6.58
C ASN A 82 -1.59 -11.19 -6.36
N GLY A 83 -1.59 -10.30 -7.33
CA GLY A 83 -2.34 -9.05 -7.26
C GLY A 83 -3.64 -9.04 -8.05
N GLU A 84 -3.93 -10.12 -8.79
CA GLU A 84 -5.09 -10.15 -9.67
C GLU A 84 -6.40 -10.03 -8.91
N ALA A 85 -6.51 -10.70 -7.76
CA ALA A 85 -7.75 -10.66 -6.99
C ALA A 85 -8.09 -9.26 -6.52
N LEU A 86 -7.10 -8.51 -6.04
CA LEU A 86 -7.31 -7.13 -5.62
C LEU A 86 -7.68 -6.26 -6.82
N TYR A 87 -6.98 -6.41 -7.92
CA TYR A 87 -7.23 -5.64 -9.13
C TYR A 87 -8.69 -5.84 -9.57
N GLU A 88 -9.12 -7.09 -9.66
CA GLU A 88 -10.48 -7.42 -10.10
C GLU A 88 -11.52 -6.89 -9.12
N TRP A 89 -11.27 -7.01 -7.84
CA TRP A 89 -12.17 -6.52 -6.80
C TRP A 89 -12.36 -5.00 -6.92
N LEU A 90 -11.27 -4.27 -7.11
CA LEU A 90 -11.34 -2.82 -7.28
C LEU A 90 -12.10 -2.44 -8.54
N GLU A 91 -11.87 -3.19 -9.62
CA GLU A 91 -12.43 -2.86 -10.92
C GLU A 91 -13.91 -3.19 -11.02
N THR A 92 -14.33 -4.32 -10.44
CA THR A 92 -15.68 -4.84 -10.64
C THR A 92 -16.64 -4.55 -9.49
N GLN A 93 -16.16 -4.49 -8.25
CA GLN A 93 -17.02 -4.32 -7.09
C GLN A 93 -17.20 -2.85 -6.70
N GLU A 94 -16.38 -1.96 -7.23
CA GLU A 94 -16.43 -0.52 -6.96
C GLU A 94 -16.60 -0.24 -5.46
N PRO A 95 -15.67 -0.75 -4.63
CA PRO A 95 -15.82 -0.61 -3.18
C PRO A 95 -15.71 0.84 -2.73
N ASP A 96 -16.22 1.11 -1.53
CA ASP A 96 -16.09 2.42 -0.92
C ASP A 96 -14.87 2.43 -0.02
N LEU A 97 -13.80 3.08 -0.47
CA LEU A 97 -12.56 3.20 0.26
C LEU A 97 -12.34 4.60 0.82
N SER A 98 -13.43 5.30 1.12
CA SER A 98 -13.35 6.69 1.58
C SER A 98 -12.63 6.86 2.92
N SER A 99 -12.50 5.77 3.70
CA SER A 99 -11.76 5.81 4.97
C SER A 99 -10.29 5.47 4.81
N LEU A 100 -9.86 5.10 3.62
CA LEU A 100 -8.50 4.64 3.38
C LEU A 100 -7.59 5.76 2.91
N SER A 101 -6.43 5.88 3.55
CA SER A 101 -5.29 6.63 3.02
C SER A 101 -4.34 5.64 2.38
N PHE A 102 -3.69 6.01 1.28
CA PHE A 102 -2.82 5.06 0.61
C PHE A 102 -1.65 5.74 -0.08
N ALA A 103 -0.63 4.92 -0.36
CA ALA A 103 0.49 5.29 -1.21
C ALA A 103 0.89 4.07 -2.02
N VAL A 104 1.43 4.28 -3.22
CA VAL A 104 1.80 3.19 -4.13
C VAL A 104 3.24 3.35 -4.56
N CYS A 105 3.99 2.27 -4.45
CA CYS A 105 5.30 2.11 -5.07
C CYS A 105 5.14 1.18 -6.26
N ALA A 106 5.32 1.71 -7.46
CA ALA A 106 5.09 1.00 -8.71
C ALA A 106 6.43 0.62 -9.33
N LEU A 107 6.67 -0.68 -9.45
CA LEU A 107 7.90 -1.22 -10.03
C LEU A 107 7.67 -1.60 -11.47
N GLY A 108 8.70 -1.42 -12.28
CA GLY A 108 8.67 -1.84 -13.65
C GLY A 108 10.04 -1.87 -14.26
N ASP A 109 10.08 -2.05 -15.57
CA ASP A 109 11.28 -2.06 -16.38
C ASP A 109 11.08 -1.04 -17.49
N THR A 110 11.91 0.02 -17.50
CA THR A 110 11.78 1.08 -18.50
C THR A 110 12.07 0.59 -19.93
N GLY A 111 12.64 -0.62 -20.07
CA GLY A 111 12.79 -1.26 -21.35
C GLY A 111 11.47 -1.70 -22.00
N TYR A 112 10.37 -1.67 -21.26
CA TYR A 112 9.06 -2.08 -21.78
C TYR A 112 8.11 -0.89 -21.86
N PRO A 113 7.24 -0.85 -22.90
CA PRO A 113 6.31 0.29 -23.08
C PRO A 113 5.35 0.49 -21.91
N ALA A 114 5.00 -0.60 -21.20
CA ALA A 114 4.05 -0.54 -20.09
C ALA A 114 4.78 -0.41 -18.74
N PHE A 115 5.80 0.41 -18.69
CA PHE A 115 6.60 0.62 -17.47
C PHE A 115 5.73 0.92 -16.26
N ALA A 116 5.88 0.09 -15.21
CA ALA A 116 5.21 0.28 -13.92
C ALA A 116 3.68 0.37 -14.04
N GLN A 117 3.11 -0.17 -15.11
CA GLN A 117 1.69 0.03 -15.40
C GLN A 117 0.78 -0.58 -14.34
N ALA A 118 1.13 -1.75 -13.79
CA ALA A 118 0.29 -2.37 -12.77
C ALA A 118 0.14 -1.47 -11.56
N GLY A 119 1.24 -0.89 -11.07
CA GLY A 119 1.19 0.04 -9.95
C GLY A 119 0.42 1.31 -10.28
N LYS A 120 0.60 1.81 -11.50
CA LYS A 120 -0.18 2.98 -11.96
C LYS A 120 -1.68 2.68 -11.95
N ASP A 121 -2.06 1.48 -12.37
CA ASP A 121 -3.47 1.08 -12.40
C ASP A 121 -4.02 0.95 -10.98
N PHE A 122 -3.27 0.33 -10.06
CA PHE A 122 -3.70 0.24 -8.67
C PHE A 122 -3.86 1.64 -8.06
N ASP A 123 -2.91 2.53 -8.32
CA ASP A 123 -2.94 3.89 -7.81
C ASP A 123 -4.22 4.62 -8.26
N ARG A 124 -4.56 4.48 -9.53
CA ARG A 124 -5.76 5.06 -10.10
C ARG A 124 -7.03 4.42 -9.51
N LEU A 125 -7.06 3.09 -9.44
CA LEU A 125 -8.24 2.37 -8.96
C LEU A 125 -8.53 2.67 -7.49
N LEU A 126 -7.49 2.79 -6.67
CA LEU A 126 -7.67 3.13 -5.26
C LEU A 126 -8.26 4.53 -5.11
N GLU A 127 -7.79 5.48 -5.90
CA GLU A 127 -8.35 6.83 -5.87
C GLU A 127 -9.78 6.85 -6.37
N GLU A 128 -10.07 6.13 -7.45
CA GLU A 128 -11.43 6.06 -7.98
C GLU A 128 -12.41 5.46 -6.98
N ALA A 129 -11.93 4.57 -6.13
CA ALA A 129 -12.75 3.96 -5.08
C ALA A 129 -12.95 4.87 -3.87
N GLY A 130 -12.38 6.05 -3.87
CA GLY A 130 -12.55 7.03 -2.79
C GLY A 130 -11.37 7.16 -1.85
N GLY A 131 -10.31 6.37 -2.03
CA GLY A 131 -9.13 6.47 -1.18
C GLY A 131 -8.41 7.80 -1.36
N THR A 132 -7.72 8.22 -0.31
CA THR A 132 -6.92 9.44 -0.31
C THR A 132 -5.45 9.10 -0.50
N ARG A 133 -4.88 9.56 -1.62
CA ARG A 133 -3.45 9.39 -1.87
C ARG A 133 -2.68 10.37 -0.99
N VAL A 134 -1.84 9.83 -0.09
CA VAL A 134 -1.11 10.68 0.86
C VAL A 134 0.31 11.00 0.42
N LEU A 135 0.84 10.25 -0.54
CA LEU A 135 2.16 10.50 -1.13
C LEU A 135 2.05 10.34 -2.64
N PRO A 136 2.82 11.10 -3.41
CA PRO A 136 2.87 10.86 -4.86
C PRO A 136 3.30 9.42 -5.14
N ARG A 137 2.73 8.83 -6.19
CA ARG A 137 3.15 7.50 -6.62
C ARG A 137 4.66 7.50 -6.87
N PHE A 138 5.34 6.53 -6.28
CA PHE A 138 6.77 6.35 -6.47
C PHE A 138 6.98 5.30 -7.56
N GLU A 139 7.65 5.67 -8.64
CA GLU A 139 7.92 4.74 -9.74
C GLU A 139 9.39 4.35 -9.68
N LEU A 140 9.65 3.06 -9.79
CA LEU A 140 10.97 2.52 -9.59
C LEU A 140 11.32 1.54 -10.72
N ASP A 141 12.49 1.74 -11.32
CA ASP A 141 12.96 0.85 -12.37
C ASP A 141 13.81 -0.26 -11.75
N ALA A 142 13.19 -1.43 -11.61
CA ALA A 142 13.85 -2.58 -10.99
C ALA A 142 14.98 -3.13 -11.84
N CYS A 143 14.98 -2.84 -13.14
CA CYS A 143 16.02 -3.33 -14.05
C CYS A 143 17.35 -2.63 -13.80
N PHE A 144 17.32 -1.40 -13.29
CA PHE A 144 18.54 -0.61 -13.04
C PHE A 144 18.91 -0.58 -11.55
N ASP A 145 18.40 -1.51 -10.78
CA ASP A 145 18.72 -1.63 -9.35
C ASP A 145 18.44 -0.35 -8.57
N GLU A 146 17.39 0.37 -8.95
CA GLU A 146 17.00 1.55 -8.20
C GLU A 146 16.56 1.18 -6.80
N SER A 147 16.82 2.05 -5.85
CA SER A 147 16.58 1.80 -4.45
C SER A 147 15.20 2.28 -4.01
N ILE A 148 14.57 1.53 -3.10
CA ILE A 148 13.32 1.95 -2.48
C ILE A 148 13.57 2.95 -1.32
N GLU A 149 14.82 3.19 -0.94
CA GLU A 149 15.13 4.05 0.20
C GLU A 149 14.46 5.43 0.14
N PRO A 150 14.44 6.14 -1.00
CA PRO A 150 13.75 7.43 -1.03
C PRO A 150 12.25 7.31 -0.72
N PHE A 151 11.62 6.23 -1.15
CA PHE A 151 10.21 6.00 -0.84
C PHE A 151 10.02 5.72 0.65
N ILE A 152 10.91 4.92 1.23
CA ILE A 152 10.87 4.64 2.67
C ILE A 152 11.00 5.95 3.45
N GLU A 153 11.91 6.82 3.06
CA GLU A 153 12.07 8.13 3.70
C GLU A 153 10.82 8.97 3.60
N ASN A 154 10.18 8.98 2.44
CA ASN A 154 8.93 9.71 2.23
C ASN A 154 7.83 9.20 3.14
N VAL A 155 7.71 7.87 3.26
CA VAL A 155 6.71 7.26 4.13
C VAL A 155 6.97 7.60 5.59
N GLN A 156 8.22 7.50 6.02
CA GLN A 156 8.59 7.80 7.41
C GLN A 156 8.34 9.27 7.75
N SER A 157 8.64 10.17 6.83
CA SER A 157 8.40 11.60 7.04
C SER A 157 6.91 11.88 7.19
N TRP A 158 6.10 11.27 6.33
CA TRP A 158 4.65 11.44 6.41
C TRP A 158 4.11 10.89 7.73
N LEU A 159 4.58 9.72 8.14
CA LEU A 159 4.14 9.09 9.38
C LEU A 159 4.54 9.92 10.60
N THR A 160 5.73 10.49 10.59
CA THR A 160 6.19 11.33 11.70
C THR A 160 5.28 12.54 11.87
N GLU A 161 4.81 13.11 10.78
CA GLU A 161 3.97 14.31 10.82
C GLU A 161 2.49 13.99 11.04
N TYR A 162 1.98 12.95 10.38
CA TYR A 162 0.54 12.68 10.34
C TYR A 162 0.13 11.33 10.90
N GLY A 163 1.07 10.45 11.18
CA GLY A 163 0.78 9.05 11.46
C GLY A 163 0.86 8.67 12.94
N GLN A 164 0.61 9.59 13.85
CA GLN A 164 0.72 9.31 15.29
C GLN A 164 -0.16 8.14 15.73
N VAL A 165 -1.28 7.94 15.08
CA VAL A 165 -2.20 6.85 15.40
C VAL A 165 -1.54 5.48 15.21
N PHE A 166 -0.49 5.39 14.38
CA PHE A 166 0.22 4.14 14.10
C PHE A 166 1.43 3.92 15.02
N LYS A 167 1.76 4.90 15.87
CA LYS A 167 2.90 4.78 16.79
C LYS A 167 2.62 3.74 17.85
N LYS A 168 3.63 2.92 18.15
CA LYS A 168 3.54 1.96 19.24
C LYS A 168 3.49 2.62 20.60
#